data_a5fdca70f14b75e95867bc157706c3b6
#
_entry.id   a5fdca70f14b75e95867bc157706c3b6
#
_cell.length_a   1.000
_cell.length_b   1.000
_cell.length_c   1.000
_cell.angle_alpha   90.00
_cell.angle_beta   90.00
_cell.angle_gamma   90.00
#
_symmetry.space_group_name_H-M   'P 1'
#
loop_
_entity.id
_entity.type
_entity.pdbx_description
1 polymer ?
#
loop_
_entity_poly.entity_id
_entity_poly.type
_entity_poly.pdbx_seq_one_letter_code
_entity_poly.pdbx_strand_id
1 'polypeptide(L)'
;MHPKPTAAQNLPDRRDFLRRVVVGGMLAAAAGPAAGAGEARAPASPSADDRAYWLRMMRRVCEPVLSHLATGTLRAQMPVEAPAAAADRPRSDFSHLEAFGRTVAGAAPWLELEEPEGAEAADRARWRELVHRALNQATNPASPDCLNFSRGGQPLVDAAFLAYGLLLARKSLWDPLPAEVKARLLAALRSTRDVAPPNNNWLLFPAMIETFFAVAGTSWREDVVDRAVRAHEAWYQGDGTYGDGPEFHWDYYNSYVIHPFLETILRELRGRTDRWASLLPRVLRRAGRYAAVQERLVGPDGTFPPLGRSLAYRCGAFHHLAHQAFRDALPPAVTPGQARSGLAAVMRRTLEPEGTFDADGWLRVGLAGHQPSLAEPYISTGSLYLCALVFQPLGLPAAHRFWCDGSADWTQRRIWSGADLPPDQALKGD
;
A
#
# COMPACT_ATOMS: atom_id res chain seq x y z
N MET A 1 -58.36 30.45 -14.94
CA MET A 1 -57.66 31.60 -14.32
C MET A 1 -56.29 31.13 -13.91
N HIS A 2 -55.26 31.46 -14.70
CA HIS A 2 -53.85 31.18 -14.41
C HIS A 2 -53.21 32.49 -13.96
N PRO A 3 -52.39 32.51 -12.91
CA PRO A 3 -51.55 33.70 -12.61
C PRO A 3 -50.24 33.60 -13.43
N LYS A 4 -49.81 34.78 -13.90
CA LYS A 4 -48.60 35.03 -14.68
C LYS A 4 -47.34 34.94 -13.75
N PRO A 5 -46.15 34.61 -14.31
CA PRO A 5 -44.91 34.59 -13.53
C PRO A 5 -44.30 35.98 -13.33
N THR A 6 -43.76 36.24 -12.17
CA THR A 6 -43.06 37.46 -11.75
C THR A 6 -41.57 37.43 -12.17
N ALA A 7 -41.07 38.62 -12.37
CA ALA A 7 -39.84 39.11 -12.94
C ALA A 7 -38.51 38.39 -12.56
N ALA A 8 -37.67 38.27 -13.59
CA ALA A 8 -36.26 37.89 -13.49
C ALA A 8 -35.45 39.02 -12.82
N GLN A 9 -34.68 38.66 -11.77
CA GLN A 9 -33.67 39.53 -11.20
C GLN A 9 -32.40 39.46 -12.06
N ASN A 10 -31.97 40.61 -12.58
CA ASN A 10 -30.74 40.81 -13.33
C ASN A 10 -29.52 40.64 -12.40
N LEU A 11 -28.65 39.69 -12.71
CA LEU A 11 -27.31 39.61 -12.12
C LEU A 11 -26.38 40.62 -12.84
N PRO A 12 -25.51 41.35 -12.13
CA PRO A 12 -24.62 42.32 -12.74
C PRO A 12 -23.52 41.65 -13.59
N ASP A 13 -23.21 42.31 -14.74
CA ASP A 13 -22.26 41.88 -15.76
C ASP A 13 -20.82 41.84 -15.19
N ARG A 14 -20.10 40.78 -15.54
CA ARG A 14 -18.71 40.50 -15.15
C ARG A 14 -17.69 41.58 -15.57
N ARG A 15 -18.09 42.58 -16.39
CA ARG A 15 -17.22 43.62 -16.91
C ARG A 15 -17.07 44.84 -15.96
N ASP A 16 -17.94 45.01 -15.00
CA ASP A 16 -17.88 46.14 -14.07
C ASP A 16 -17.01 45.91 -12.83
N PHE A 17 -16.60 44.68 -12.56
CA PHE A 17 -15.73 44.36 -11.41
C PHE A 17 -14.27 44.73 -11.66
N LEU A 18 -13.82 44.83 -12.91
CA LEU A 18 -12.39 45.06 -13.26
C LEU A 18 -11.99 46.55 -13.42
N ARG A 19 -12.92 47.49 -13.20
CA ARG A 19 -12.64 48.94 -13.39
C ARG A 19 -12.42 49.77 -12.11
N ARG A 20 -12.40 49.14 -10.93
CA ARG A 20 -12.30 49.86 -9.65
C ARG A 20 -11.03 49.62 -8.81
N VAL A 21 -9.98 49.03 -9.40
CA VAL A 21 -8.68 48.87 -8.69
C VAL A 21 -7.54 49.45 -9.56
N VAL A 22 -7.59 50.74 -9.82
CA VAL A 22 -6.41 51.53 -10.18
C VAL A 22 -6.71 52.97 -9.80
N VAL A 23 -6.30 53.42 -8.62
CA VAL A 23 -5.77 54.78 -8.30
C VAL A 23 -5.44 54.78 -6.78
N GLY A 24 -4.18 55.02 -6.48
CA GLY A 24 -3.79 55.55 -5.17
C GLY A 24 -2.55 54.89 -4.55
N GLY A 25 -1.39 55.50 -4.64
CA GLY A 25 -0.34 55.33 -3.67
C GLY A 25 1.09 55.12 -4.17
N MET A 26 1.69 56.13 -4.85
CA MET A 26 3.17 56.29 -4.83
C MET A 26 3.57 56.71 -3.42
N LEU A 27 4.43 55.93 -2.77
CA LEU A 27 5.29 56.41 -1.69
C LEU A 27 6.65 55.72 -1.72
N ALA A 28 7.66 56.52 -1.44
CA ALA A 28 9.07 56.37 -1.71
C ALA A 28 9.73 55.09 -1.15
N ALA A 29 10.67 54.55 -1.94
CA ALA A 29 11.63 53.54 -1.54
C ALA A 29 12.68 54.15 -0.59
N ALA A 30 12.80 53.56 0.63
CA ALA A 30 13.98 53.65 1.46
C ALA A 30 14.75 52.33 1.34
N ALA A 31 15.96 52.38 0.83
CA ALA A 31 16.84 51.24 0.76
C ALA A 31 17.30 50.79 2.16
N GLY A 32 16.84 49.63 2.62
CA GLY A 32 17.42 48.95 3.77
C GLY A 32 18.39 47.83 3.29
N PRO A 33 19.38 47.44 4.11
CA PRO A 33 20.47 46.57 3.68
C PRO A 33 19.98 45.14 3.35
N ALA A 34 20.58 44.58 2.29
CA ALA A 34 20.35 43.22 1.83
C ALA A 34 20.50 42.21 2.97
N ALA A 35 19.39 41.55 3.34
CA ALA A 35 19.42 40.38 4.17
C ALA A 35 20.07 39.23 3.39
N GLY A 36 21.02 38.57 4.04
CA GLY A 36 21.88 37.56 3.45
C GLY A 36 21.13 36.48 2.70
N ALA A 37 21.68 36.08 1.57
CA ALA A 37 21.32 34.87 0.85
C ALA A 37 21.37 33.70 1.84
N GLY A 38 20.19 33.13 2.13
CA GLY A 38 20.12 31.90 2.88
C GLY A 38 20.96 30.85 2.15
N GLU A 39 21.94 30.30 2.85
CA GLU A 39 22.74 29.19 2.37
C GLU A 39 21.79 28.09 1.91
N ALA A 40 21.80 27.83 0.59
CA ALA A 40 21.15 26.65 0.02
C ALA A 40 21.76 25.45 0.74
N ARG A 41 21.00 24.84 1.63
CA ARG A 41 21.39 23.62 2.35
C ARG A 41 21.85 22.62 1.32
N ALA A 42 23.14 22.25 1.40
CA ALA A 42 23.72 21.23 0.53
C ALA A 42 22.81 20.00 0.49
N PRO A 43 22.62 19.36 -0.68
CA PRO A 43 21.81 18.18 -0.78
C PRO A 43 22.32 17.14 0.24
N ALA A 44 21.41 16.60 1.04
CA ALA A 44 21.74 15.58 2.01
C ALA A 44 22.47 14.44 1.30
N SER A 45 23.55 13.94 1.92
CA SER A 45 24.35 12.81 1.41
C SER A 45 23.46 11.61 1.10
N PRO A 46 23.76 10.86 0.02
CA PRO A 46 22.79 9.96 -0.56
C PRO A 46 22.62 8.65 0.20
N SER A 47 21.43 8.12 0.19
CA SER A 47 21.02 6.73 -0.01
C SER A 47 21.36 5.64 1.02
N ALA A 48 22.53 5.52 1.57
CA ALA A 48 22.82 4.54 2.63
C ALA A 48 21.97 4.79 3.88
N ASP A 49 21.74 6.05 4.22
CA ASP A 49 20.88 6.45 5.33
C ASP A 49 19.41 6.13 5.07
N ASP A 50 18.93 6.29 3.81
CA ASP A 50 17.53 6.00 3.45
C ASP A 50 17.24 4.49 3.55
N ARG A 51 18.09 3.62 2.95
CA ARG A 51 17.91 2.16 3.06
C ARG A 51 17.96 1.68 4.50
N ALA A 52 18.94 2.19 5.29
CA ALA A 52 19.03 1.87 6.70
C ALA A 52 17.79 2.34 7.48
N TYR A 53 17.24 3.51 7.15
CA TYR A 53 15.98 4.01 7.71
C TYR A 53 14.81 3.06 7.41
N TRP A 54 14.66 2.66 6.14
CA TRP A 54 13.60 1.75 5.71
C TRP A 54 13.68 0.39 6.40
N LEU A 55 14.89 -0.17 6.52
CA LEU A 55 15.14 -1.42 7.25
C LEU A 55 14.79 -1.29 8.73
N ARG A 56 15.17 -0.19 9.39
CA ARG A 56 14.79 0.04 10.78
C ARG A 56 13.28 0.11 10.95
N MET A 57 12.58 0.81 10.07
CA MET A 57 11.12 0.91 10.15
C MET A 57 10.44 -0.42 9.83
N MET A 58 10.91 -1.18 8.84
CA MET A 58 10.40 -2.52 8.56
C MET A 58 10.57 -3.43 9.78
N ARG A 59 11.75 -3.44 10.41
CA ARG A 59 11.97 -4.22 11.64
C ARG A 59 11.02 -3.78 12.74
N ARG A 60 10.91 -2.49 12.99
CA ARG A 60 10.03 -1.95 14.03
C ARG A 60 8.58 -2.36 13.85
N VAL A 61 8.08 -2.35 12.61
CA VAL A 61 6.70 -2.72 12.29
C VAL A 61 6.51 -4.24 12.29
N CYS A 62 7.38 -4.99 11.60
CA CYS A 62 7.11 -6.36 11.23
C CYS A 62 7.67 -7.40 12.22
N GLU A 63 8.79 -7.12 12.88
CA GLU A 63 9.49 -8.10 13.70
C GLU A 63 8.68 -8.59 14.92
N PRO A 64 7.91 -7.74 15.64
CA PRO A 64 7.09 -8.23 16.74
C PRO A 64 6.09 -9.31 16.31
N VAL A 65 5.40 -9.10 15.18
CA VAL A 65 4.43 -10.09 14.65
C VAL A 65 5.11 -11.41 14.31
N LEU A 66 6.22 -11.37 13.58
CA LEU A 66 6.94 -12.57 13.14
C LEU A 66 7.54 -13.33 14.31
N SER A 67 8.18 -12.62 15.25
CA SER A 67 8.85 -13.23 16.40
C SER A 67 7.85 -13.92 17.35
N HIS A 68 6.78 -13.23 17.68
CA HIS A 68 5.74 -13.79 18.56
C HIS A 68 4.99 -14.95 17.91
N LEU A 69 4.65 -14.85 16.62
CA LEU A 69 4.01 -15.98 15.94
C LEU A 69 4.95 -17.18 15.80
N ALA A 70 6.24 -16.96 15.51
CA ALA A 70 7.23 -18.01 15.40
C ALA A 70 7.43 -18.80 16.72
N THR A 71 7.08 -18.20 17.86
CA THR A 71 7.19 -18.81 19.20
C THR A 71 5.84 -19.24 19.79
N GLY A 72 4.73 -19.05 19.06
CA GLY A 72 3.39 -19.42 19.52
C GLY A 72 2.86 -18.51 20.64
N THR A 73 3.23 -17.24 20.62
CA THR A 73 2.84 -16.27 21.66
C THR A 73 2.12 -15.03 21.10
N LEU A 74 1.82 -15.00 19.79
CA LEU A 74 1.25 -13.81 19.15
C LEU A 74 -0.12 -13.43 19.74
N ARG A 75 -1.02 -14.42 19.92
CA ARG A 75 -2.36 -14.17 20.48
C ARG A 75 -2.31 -13.67 21.93
N ALA A 76 -1.30 -14.10 22.67
CA ALA A 76 -1.11 -13.70 24.06
C ALA A 76 -0.49 -12.30 24.20
N GLN A 77 0.31 -11.87 23.23
CA GLN A 77 1.13 -10.66 23.34
C GLN A 77 0.57 -9.48 22.51
N MET A 78 0.01 -9.75 21.33
CA MET A 78 -0.51 -8.67 20.47
C MET A 78 -1.88 -8.19 20.98
N PRO A 79 -2.03 -6.94 21.42
CA PRO A 79 -3.32 -6.38 21.80
C PRO A 79 -4.23 -6.28 20.56
N VAL A 80 -5.53 -6.42 20.77
CA VAL A 80 -6.52 -6.21 19.71
C VAL A 80 -7.32 -4.96 20.03
N GLU A 81 -6.76 -3.82 19.63
CA GLU A 81 -7.49 -2.55 19.63
C GLU A 81 -8.50 -2.57 18.47
N ALA A 82 -9.73 -2.16 18.73
CA ALA A 82 -10.79 -1.98 17.74
C ALA A 82 -11.70 -0.82 18.16
N PRO A 83 -12.38 -0.14 17.21
CA PRO A 83 -13.30 0.94 17.55
C PRO A 83 -14.52 0.40 18.30
N ALA A 84 -15.16 1.25 19.11
CA ALA A 84 -16.37 0.89 19.86
C ALA A 84 -17.49 0.35 18.94
N ALA A 85 -17.58 0.83 17.71
CA ALA A 85 -18.54 0.37 16.71
C ALA A 85 -18.32 -1.10 16.25
N ALA A 86 -17.21 -1.74 16.65
CA ALA A 86 -16.93 -3.14 16.38
C ALA A 86 -17.34 -4.08 17.54
N ALA A 87 -17.98 -3.57 18.60
CA ALA A 87 -18.28 -4.34 19.81
C ALA A 87 -19.04 -5.65 19.55
N ASP A 88 -19.96 -5.67 18.58
CA ASP A 88 -20.74 -6.86 18.21
C ASP A 88 -19.98 -7.83 17.28
N ARG A 89 -18.75 -7.51 16.91
CA ARG A 89 -17.92 -8.30 15.98
C ARG A 89 -16.49 -8.41 16.51
N PRO A 90 -16.20 -9.39 17.38
CA PRO A 90 -14.89 -9.50 18.03
C PRO A 90 -13.78 -9.63 16.97
N ARG A 91 -12.95 -8.60 16.88
CA ARG A 91 -11.83 -8.55 15.92
C ARG A 91 -10.68 -9.48 16.31
N SER A 92 -10.67 -9.97 17.54
CA SER A 92 -9.70 -10.97 18.04
C SER A 92 -9.65 -12.25 17.21
N ASP A 93 -10.74 -12.60 16.53
CA ASP A 93 -10.78 -13.78 15.64
C ASP A 93 -10.01 -13.58 14.34
N PHE A 94 -9.74 -12.34 13.96
CA PHE A 94 -9.18 -11.99 12.63
C PHE A 94 -7.83 -11.28 12.73
N SER A 95 -7.64 -10.42 13.73
CA SER A 95 -6.53 -9.48 13.83
C SER A 95 -5.14 -10.11 13.64
N HIS A 96 -4.95 -11.34 14.15
CA HIS A 96 -3.64 -12.00 14.11
C HIS A 96 -3.28 -12.53 12.72
N LEU A 97 -4.24 -13.11 11.96
CA LEU A 97 -4.02 -13.51 10.57
C LEU A 97 -3.82 -12.28 9.69
N GLU A 98 -4.60 -11.23 9.94
CA GLU A 98 -4.50 -9.96 9.23
C GLU A 98 -3.11 -9.34 9.40
N ALA A 99 -2.60 -9.24 10.64
CA ALA A 99 -1.25 -8.76 10.94
C ALA A 99 -0.18 -9.60 10.23
N PHE A 100 -0.27 -10.92 10.34
CA PHE A 100 0.71 -11.83 9.76
C PHE A 100 0.75 -11.78 8.25
N GLY A 101 -0.40 -11.90 7.57
CA GLY A 101 -0.48 -11.88 6.11
C GLY A 101 0.08 -10.61 5.51
N ARG A 102 -0.26 -9.45 6.09
CA ARG A 102 0.22 -8.14 5.63
C ARG A 102 1.70 -7.92 5.92
N THR A 103 2.18 -8.37 7.08
CA THR A 103 3.61 -8.34 7.43
C THR A 103 4.44 -9.15 6.44
N VAL A 104 4.01 -10.39 6.14
CA VAL A 104 4.69 -11.24 5.15
C VAL A 104 4.68 -10.58 3.78
N ALA A 105 3.54 -10.06 3.31
CA ALA A 105 3.43 -9.40 2.01
C ALA A 105 4.34 -8.17 1.88
N GLY A 106 4.54 -7.42 2.96
CA GLY A 106 5.44 -6.26 2.98
C GLY A 106 6.92 -6.63 2.96
N ALA A 107 7.31 -7.64 3.73
CA ALA A 107 8.70 -8.08 3.86
C ALA A 107 9.13 -9.05 2.75
N ALA A 108 8.20 -9.71 2.06
CA ALA A 108 8.49 -10.78 1.10
C ALA A 108 9.52 -10.41 0.04
N PRO A 109 9.46 -9.25 -0.66
CA PRO A 109 10.46 -8.91 -1.65
C PRO A 109 11.88 -8.85 -1.09
N TRP A 110 12.04 -8.30 0.12
CA TRP A 110 13.35 -8.26 0.79
C TRP A 110 13.83 -9.67 1.15
N LEU A 111 12.92 -10.53 1.59
CA LEU A 111 13.24 -11.93 1.92
C LEU A 111 13.59 -12.76 0.68
N GLU A 112 13.07 -12.42 -0.50
CA GLU A 112 13.40 -13.12 -1.76
C GLU A 112 14.74 -12.71 -2.35
N LEU A 113 15.32 -11.58 -1.90
CA LEU A 113 16.56 -11.06 -2.46
C LEU A 113 17.72 -12.05 -2.34
N GLU A 114 18.30 -12.42 -3.48
CA GLU A 114 19.41 -13.35 -3.61
C GLU A 114 20.76 -12.63 -3.47
N GLU A 115 21.02 -12.05 -2.31
CA GLU A 115 22.33 -11.50 -1.94
C GLU A 115 22.86 -12.32 -0.75
N PRO A 116 23.71 -13.34 -0.99
CA PRO A 116 24.18 -14.25 0.06
C PRO A 116 25.16 -13.58 1.01
N GLU A 117 25.75 -12.45 0.64
CA GLU A 117 26.76 -11.71 1.40
C GLU A 117 26.30 -10.26 1.66
N GLY A 118 27.00 -9.57 2.55
CA GLY A 118 26.70 -8.19 2.92
C GLY A 118 25.97 -8.06 4.27
N ALA A 119 25.81 -6.82 4.72
CA ALA A 119 25.32 -6.49 6.05
C ALA A 119 23.90 -7.00 6.37
N GLU A 120 23.08 -7.24 5.34
CA GLU A 120 21.69 -7.67 5.51
C GLU A 120 21.49 -9.19 5.38
N ALA A 121 22.47 -9.92 4.89
CA ALA A 121 22.33 -11.35 4.55
C ALA A 121 21.95 -12.21 5.75
N ALA A 122 22.65 -12.04 6.87
CA ALA A 122 22.39 -12.78 8.11
C ALA A 122 20.98 -12.46 8.67
N ASP A 123 20.56 -11.20 8.58
CA ASP A 123 19.25 -10.77 9.05
C ASP A 123 18.13 -11.34 8.16
N ARG A 124 18.31 -11.34 6.84
CA ARG A 124 17.38 -12.00 5.92
C ARG A 124 17.23 -13.50 6.20
N ALA A 125 18.35 -14.19 6.45
CA ALA A 125 18.32 -15.62 6.79
C ALA A 125 17.54 -15.87 8.09
N ARG A 126 17.79 -15.06 9.14
CA ARG A 126 17.04 -15.12 10.40
C ARG A 126 15.52 -14.87 10.18
N TRP A 127 15.17 -13.89 9.38
CA TRP A 127 13.77 -13.57 9.13
C TRP A 127 13.06 -14.63 8.27
N ARG A 128 13.74 -15.24 7.30
CA ARG A 128 13.19 -16.40 6.56
C ARG A 128 12.82 -17.52 7.54
N GLU A 129 13.71 -17.81 8.49
CA GLU A 129 13.45 -18.82 9.52
C GLU A 129 12.29 -18.43 10.45
N LEU A 130 12.17 -17.15 10.84
CA LEU A 130 11.00 -16.66 11.59
C LEU A 130 9.70 -16.88 10.81
N VAL A 131 9.67 -16.54 9.52
CA VAL A 131 8.47 -16.74 8.69
C VAL A 131 8.14 -18.22 8.53
N HIS A 132 9.12 -19.10 8.32
CA HIS A 132 8.87 -20.57 8.23
C HIS A 132 8.26 -21.11 9.53
N ARG A 133 8.80 -20.73 10.68
CA ARG A 133 8.24 -21.13 11.99
C ARG A 133 6.86 -20.52 12.21
N ALA A 134 6.66 -19.25 11.83
CA ALA A 134 5.36 -18.60 11.93
C ALA A 134 4.30 -19.28 11.06
N LEU A 135 4.63 -19.67 9.82
CA LEU A 135 3.74 -20.45 8.93
C LEU A 135 3.36 -21.81 9.56
N ASN A 136 4.34 -22.47 10.19
CA ASN A 136 4.07 -23.70 10.91
C ASN A 136 3.11 -23.47 12.08
N GLN A 137 3.34 -22.49 12.93
CA GLN A 137 2.46 -22.16 14.06
C GLN A 137 1.04 -21.76 13.59
N ALA A 138 0.97 -20.89 12.59
CA ALA A 138 -0.29 -20.36 12.05
C ALA A 138 -1.22 -21.46 11.51
N THR A 139 -0.67 -22.60 11.05
CA THR A 139 -1.43 -23.68 10.40
C THR A 139 -1.47 -24.98 11.18
N ASN A 140 -0.74 -25.09 12.31
CA ASN A 140 -0.74 -26.28 13.16
C ASN A 140 -1.92 -26.25 14.13
N PRO A 141 -2.88 -27.19 14.06
CA PRO A 141 -4.02 -27.22 14.98
C PRO A 141 -3.64 -27.35 16.46
N ALA A 142 -2.45 -27.89 16.76
CA ALA A 142 -1.95 -28.03 18.13
C ALA A 142 -1.28 -26.75 18.65
N SER A 143 -1.06 -25.75 17.79
CA SER A 143 -0.47 -24.47 18.19
C SER A 143 -1.48 -23.57 18.92
N PRO A 144 -1.08 -22.88 20.01
CA PRO A 144 -1.91 -21.83 20.61
C PRO A 144 -2.18 -20.69 19.63
N ASP A 145 -1.31 -20.51 18.64
CA ASP A 145 -1.41 -19.50 17.57
C ASP A 145 -1.90 -20.09 16.24
N CYS A 146 -2.64 -21.21 16.25
CA CYS A 146 -3.34 -21.65 15.06
C CYS A 146 -4.35 -20.58 14.64
N LEU A 147 -4.13 -19.96 13.46
CA LEU A 147 -4.88 -18.79 13.02
C LEU A 147 -6.21 -19.18 12.35
N ASN A 148 -7.13 -18.24 12.32
CA ASN A 148 -8.45 -18.45 11.76
C ASN A 148 -8.45 -18.20 10.23
N PHE A 149 -8.55 -19.26 9.43
CA PHE A 149 -8.67 -19.19 7.98
C PHE A 149 -10.09 -19.43 7.45
N SER A 150 -11.04 -19.82 8.30
CA SER A 150 -12.34 -20.35 7.82
C SER A 150 -13.58 -19.68 8.40
N ARG A 151 -13.48 -19.08 9.60
CA ARG A 151 -14.66 -18.52 10.27
C ARG A 151 -14.82 -17.05 9.97
N GLY A 152 -15.96 -16.66 9.37
CA GLY A 152 -16.28 -15.28 8.99
C GLY A 152 -15.75 -14.90 7.60
N GLY A 153 -15.96 -13.64 7.20
CA GLY A 153 -15.56 -13.15 5.88
C GLY A 153 -14.11 -12.65 5.81
N GLN A 154 -13.61 -12.07 6.90
CA GLN A 154 -12.30 -11.44 6.95
C GLN A 154 -11.12 -12.37 6.59
N PRO A 155 -11.10 -13.65 6.95
CA PRO A 155 -10.01 -14.56 6.60
C PRO A 155 -9.71 -14.64 5.09
N LEU A 156 -10.70 -14.42 4.22
CA LEU A 156 -10.48 -14.37 2.78
C LEU A 156 -9.52 -13.23 2.39
N VAL A 157 -9.67 -12.07 3.00
CA VAL A 157 -8.79 -10.90 2.79
C VAL A 157 -7.38 -11.21 3.29
N ASP A 158 -7.28 -11.70 4.50
CA ASP A 158 -6.00 -11.86 5.21
C ASP A 158 -5.17 -12.99 4.60
N ALA A 159 -5.83 -14.10 4.22
CA ALA A 159 -5.22 -15.20 3.48
C ALA A 159 -4.74 -14.77 2.09
N ALA A 160 -5.42 -13.83 1.43
CA ALA A 160 -5.00 -13.31 0.13
C ALA A 160 -3.71 -12.49 0.24
N PHE A 161 -3.54 -11.67 1.28
CA PHE A 161 -2.27 -10.98 1.52
C PHE A 161 -1.15 -11.96 1.85
N LEU A 162 -1.42 -13.03 2.61
CA LEU A 162 -0.43 -14.09 2.84
C LEU A 162 -0.03 -14.78 1.52
N ALA A 163 -1.01 -15.16 0.69
CA ALA A 163 -0.77 -15.76 -0.63
C ALA A 163 0.04 -14.81 -1.54
N TYR A 164 -0.28 -13.51 -1.52
CA TYR A 164 0.48 -12.47 -2.23
C TYR A 164 1.94 -12.42 -1.79
N GLY A 165 2.21 -12.42 -0.48
CA GLY A 165 3.57 -12.48 0.05
C GLY A 165 4.32 -13.74 -0.37
N LEU A 166 3.67 -14.90 -0.35
CA LEU A 166 4.26 -16.18 -0.79
C LEU A 166 4.53 -16.21 -2.29
N LEU A 167 3.75 -15.52 -3.12
CA LEU A 167 4.04 -15.34 -4.55
C LEU A 167 5.26 -14.43 -4.76
N LEU A 168 5.38 -13.34 -4.00
CA LEU A 168 6.50 -12.41 -4.10
C LEU A 168 7.83 -12.99 -3.60
N ALA A 169 7.79 -14.01 -2.74
CA ALA A 169 8.96 -14.64 -2.15
C ALA A 169 8.88 -16.19 -2.20
N ARG A 170 8.50 -16.71 -3.36
CA ARG A 170 8.25 -18.15 -3.52
C ARG A 170 9.47 -19.01 -3.21
N LYS A 171 10.64 -18.66 -3.72
CA LYS A 171 11.87 -19.46 -3.54
C LYS A 171 12.33 -19.47 -2.08
N SER A 172 12.14 -18.33 -1.37
CA SER A 172 12.60 -18.19 -0.01
C SER A 172 11.56 -18.64 1.03
N LEU A 173 10.27 -18.48 0.76
CA LEU A 173 9.23 -18.71 1.79
C LEU A 173 8.34 -19.91 1.52
N TRP A 174 8.11 -20.28 0.25
CA TRP A 174 7.26 -21.43 -0.10
C TRP A 174 8.06 -22.68 -0.41
N ASP A 175 9.01 -22.61 -1.34
CA ASP A 175 9.72 -23.78 -1.85
C ASP A 175 10.47 -24.57 -0.77
N PRO A 176 11.10 -23.94 0.27
CA PRO A 176 11.82 -24.65 1.32
C PRO A 176 10.94 -25.30 2.39
N LEU A 177 9.63 -24.98 2.44
CA LEU A 177 8.74 -25.47 3.52
C LEU A 177 8.66 -27.00 3.51
N PRO A 178 8.60 -27.64 4.70
CA PRO A 178 8.31 -29.07 4.80
C PRO A 178 6.96 -29.42 4.17
N ALA A 179 6.87 -30.61 3.59
CA ALA A 179 5.67 -31.07 2.87
C ALA A 179 4.40 -31.01 3.75
N GLU A 180 4.52 -31.29 5.05
CA GLU A 180 3.42 -31.24 5.99
C GLU A 180 2.93 -29.78 6.20
N VAL A 181 3.83 -28.80 6.33
CA VAL A 181 3.47 -27.39 6.47
C VAL A 181 2.81 -26.89 5.20
N LYS A 182 3.34 -27.27 4.02
CA LYS A 182 2.71 -26.97 2.73
C LYS A 182 1.29 -27.52 2.64
N ALA A 183 1.08 -28.78 3.05
CA ALA A 183 -0.22 -29.41 3.01
C ALA A 183 -1.23 -28.68 3.92
N ARG A 184 -0.84 -28.34 5.16
CA ARG A 184 -1.69 -27.57 6.09
C ARG A 184 -1.99 -26.17 5.56
N LEU A 185 -1.00 -25.46 5.02
CA LEU A 185 -1.21 -24.13 4.47
C LEU A 185 -2.15 -24.15 3.25
N LEU A 186 -1.96 -25.11 2.33
CA LEU A 186 -2.89 -25.29 1.21
C LEU A 186 -4.31 -25.60 1.67
N ALA A 187 -4.47 -26.42 2.70
CA ALA A 187 -5.78 -26.72 3.28
C ALA A 187 -6.41 -25.47 3.92
N ALA A 188 -5.63 -24.70 4.69
CA ALA A 188 -6.05 -23.44 5.28
C ALA A 188 -6.48 -22.40 4.23
N LEU A 189 -5.71 -22.23 3.17
CA LEU A 189 -6.07 -21.35 2.05
C LEU A 189 -7.33 -21.84 1.31
N ARG A 190 -7.50 -23.18 1.12
CA ARG A 190 -8.71 -23.74 0.50
C ARG A 190 -9.97 -23.50 1.30
N SER A 191 -9.89 -23.46 2.63
CA SER A 191 -11.06 -23.20 3.47
C SER A 191 -11.69 -21.82 3.26
N THR A 192 -10.93 -20.88 2.69
CA THR A 192 -11.49 -19.56 2.32
C THR A 192 -12.45 -19.60 1.13
N ARG A 193 -12.48 -20.70 0.35
CA ARG A 193 -13.37 -20.87 -0.80
C ARG A 193 -14.86 -20.86 -0.43
N ASP A 194 -15.18 -21.08 0.82
CA ASP A 194 -16.55 -21.05 1.34
C ASP A 194 -17.04 -19.61 1.60
N VAL A 195 -16.15 -18.62 1.52
CA VAL A 195 -16.50 -17.19 1.68
C VAL A 195 -16.90 -16.60 0.35
N ALA A 196 -18.14 -16.15 0.23
CA ALA A 196 -18.61 -15.42 -0.96
C ALA A 196 -18.15 -13.96 -0.88
N PRO A 197 -17.29 -13.50 -1.79
CA PRO A 197 -16.85 -12.09 -1.80
C PRO A 197 -17.96 -11.16 -2.29
N PRO A 198 -18.12 -9.97 -1.70
CA PRO A 198 -18.97 -8.93 -2.25
C PRO A 198 -18.45 -8.48 -3.62
N ASN A 199 -19.33 -7.82 -4.41
CA ASN A 199 -19.03 -7.42 -5.78
C ASN A 199 -18.27 -6.06 -5.83
N ASN A 200 -17.05 -6.07 -5.31
CA ASN A 200 -16.12 -4.94 -5.26
C ASN A 200 -14.67 -5.46 -5.32
N ASN A 201 -13.67 -4.69 -4.84
CA ASN A 201 -12.26 -5.12 -4.79
C ASN A 201 -12.05 -6.51 -4.17
N TRP A 202 -12.98 -6.99 -3.35
CA TRP A 202 -12.90 -8.30 -2.74
C TRP A 202 -12.83 -9.46 -3.72
N LEU A 203 -13.27 -9.28 -4.96
CA LEU A 203 -13.11 -10.29 -6.01
C LEU A 203 -11.64 -10.64 -6.28
N LEU A 204 -10.71 -9.71 -5.99
CA LEU A 204 -9.27 -9.95 -6.15
C LEU A 204 -8.69 -10.86 -5.06
N PHE A 205 -9.31 -10.99 -3.89
CA PHE A 205 -8.77 -11.83 -2.82
C PHE A 205 -8.84 -13.32 -3.16
N PRO A 206 -9.99 -13.91 -3.52
CA PRO A 206 -10.00 -15.29 -3.98
C PRO A 206 -9.17 -15.48 -5.26
N ALA A 207 -9.17 -14.49 -6.18
CA ALA A 207 -8.34 -14.57 -7.38
C ALA A 207 -6.83 -14.65 -7.08
N MET A 208 -6.34 -13.93 -6.07
CA MET A 208 -4.95 -14.00 -5.61
C MET A 208 -4.62 -15.38 -5.02
N ILE A 209 -5.51 -15.94 -4.21
CA ILE A 209 -5.34 -17.28 -3.61
C ILE A 209 -5.36 -18.35 -4.71
N GLU A 210 -6.26 -18.27 -5.69
CA GLU A 210 -6.29 -19.20 -6.81
C GLU A 210 -5.04 -19.06 -7.69
N THR A 211 -4.51 -17.85 -7.86
CA THR A 211 -3.23 -17.63 -8.53
C THR A 211 -2.09 -18.33 -7.79
N PHE A 212 -2.07 -18.24 -6.47
CA PHE A 212 -1.08 -18.98 -5.67
C PHE A 212 -1.23 -20.49 -5.85
N PHE A 213 -2.43 -21.05 -5.87
CA PHE A 213 -2.62 -22.47 -6.16
C PHE A 213 -2.11 -22.88 -7.53
N ALA A 214 -2.34 -22.07 -8.56
CA ALA A 214 -1.81 -22.30 -9.90
C ALA A 214 -0.27 -22.34 -9.91
N VAL A 215 0.39 -21.40 -9.21
CA VAL A 215 1.84 -21.31 -9.10
C VAL A 215 2.41 -22.46 -8.26
N ALA A 216 1.72 -22.85 -7.18
CA ALA A 216 2.08 -23.99 -6.32
C ALA A 216 1.85 -25.36 -7.00
N GLY A 217 1.33 -25.40 -8.24
CA GLY A 217 1.11 -26.64 -8.99
C GLY A 217 -0.07 -27.48 -8.48
N THR A 218 -1.05 -26.86 -7.83
CA THR A 218 -2.25 -27.55 -7.32
C THR A 218 -3.49 -27.15 -8.14
N SER A 219 -4.61 -27.86 -7.95
CA SER A 219 -5.85 -27.50 -8.62
C SER A 219 -6.34 -26.14 -8.19
N TRP A 220 -6.65 -25.28 -9.15
CA TRP A 220 -7.10 -23.90 -8.97
C TRP A 220 -8.35 -23.63 -9.82
N ARG A 221 -9.02 -22.51 -9.52
CA ARG A 221 -10.30 -22.14 -10.13
C ARG A 221 -10.10 -20.95 -11.05
N GLU A 222 -9.96 -21.23 -12.34
CA GLU A 222 -9.78 -20.22 -13.39
C GLU A 222 -10.99 -19.27 -13.51
N ASP A 223 -12.20 -19.78 -13.28
CA ASP A 223 -13.45 -19.02 -13.30
C ASP A 223 -13.47 -17.89 -12.26
N VAL A 224 -12.87 -18.12 -11.10
CA VAL A 224 -12.76 -17.12 -10.01
C VAL A 224 -11.85 -15.97 -10.45
N VAL A 225 -10.71 -16.29 -11.05
CA VAL A 225 -9.79 -15.29 -11.58
C VAL A 225 -10.42 -14.52 -12.75
N ASP A 226 -11.07 -15.22 -13.68
CA ASP A 226 -11.76 -14.60 -14.83
C ASP A 226 -12.82 -13.60 -14.38
N ARG A 227 -13.63 -13.98 -13.40
CA ARG A 227 -14.64 -13.09 -12.82
C ARG A 227 -14.00 -11.80 -12.25
N ALA A 228 -12.92 -11.93 -11.50
CA ALA A 228 -12.24 -10.79 -10.90
C ALA A 228 -11.65 -9.85 -11.97
N VAL A 229 -10.94 -10.41 -12.96
CA VAL A 229 -10.31 -9.66 -14.05
C VAL A 229 -11.38 -8.92 -14.87
N ARG A 230 -12.45 -9.60 -15.30
CA ARG A 230 -13.53 -8.99 -16.10
C ARG A 230 -14.26 -7.90 -15.34
N ALA A 231 -14.51 -8.10 -14.03
CA ALA A 231 -15.17 -7.10 -13.21
C ALA A 231 -14.34 -5.82 -13.14
N HIS A 232 -13.03 -5.92 -12.88
CA HIS A 232 -12.16 -4.74 -12.83
C HIS A 232 -11.99 -4.07 -14.19
N GLU A 233 -11.95 -4.83 -15.29
CA GLU A 233 -12.01 -4.21 -16.62
C GLU A 233 -13.30 -3.42 -16.85
N ALA A 234 -14.44 -3.91 -16.38
CA ALA A 234 -15.71 -3.21 -16.49
C ALA A 234 -15.84 -2.00 -15.54
N TRP A 235 -15.10 -1.99 -14.43
CA TRP A 235 -15.09 -0.90 -13.44
C TRP A 235 -13.98 0.13 -13.67
N TYR A 236 -13.24 0.04 -14.77
CA TYR A 236 -12.23 1.03 -15.11
C TYR A 236 -12.89 2.38 -15.43
N GLN A 237 -12.48 3.43 -14.73
CA GLN A 237 -13.04 4.78 -14.84
C GLN A 237 -12.24 5.71 -15.75
N GLY A 238 -11.07 5.27 -16.21
CA GLY A 238 -10.15 6.11 -16.99
C GLY A 238 -8.99 6.65 -16.14
N ASP A 239 -8.00 7.19 -16.84
CA ASP A 239 -6.81 7.85 -16.26
C ASP A 239 -6.10 7.05 -15.15
N GLY A 240 -6.01 5.74 -15.33
CA GLY A 240 -5.36 4.83 -14.38
C GLY A 240 -6.22 4.46 -13.16
N THR A 241 -7.47 4.85 -13.09
CA THR A 241 -8.32 4.66 -11.90
C THR A 241 -9.40 3.61 -12.14
N TYR A 242 -9.57 2.70 -11.20
CA TYR A 242 -10.66 1.73 -11.15
C TYR A 242 -11.69 2.13 -10.09
N GLY A 243 -12.96 1.82 -10.33
CA GLY A 243 -13.96 1.80 -9.29
C GLY A 243 -13.70 0.66 -8.30
N ASP A 244 -14.07 0.87 -7.03
CA ASP A 244 -14.11 -0.19 -6.03
C ASP A 244 -15.48 -0.89 -6.06
N GLY A 245 -15.75 -1.54 -7.16
CA GLY A 245 -17.05 -2.05 -7.57
C GLY A 245 -17.66 -1.22 -8.71
N PRO A 246 -18.94 -1.40 -9.00
CA PRO A 246 -19.62 -0.69 -10.10
C PRO A 246 -19.77 0.82 -9.84
N GLU A 247 -19.71 1.26 -8.59
CA GLU A 247 -19.80 2.67 -8.21
C GLU A 247 -18.42 3.22 -7.85
N PHE A 248 -18.12 4.40 -8.37
CA PHE A 248 -16.85 5.07 -8.05
C PHE A 248 -16.99 5.92 -6.78
N HIS A 249 -15.98 5.86 -5.94
CA HIS A 249 -15.77 6.77 -4.82
C HIS A 249 -14.28 7.01 -4.57
N TRP A 250 -13.96 8.16 -4.00
CA TRP A 250 -12.58 8.50 -3.69
C TRP A 250 -12.09 7.74 -2.46
N ASP A 251 -11.09 6.90 -2.65
CA ASP A 251 -10.31 6.25 -1.59
C ASP A 251 -8.95 5.75 -2.14
N TYR A 252 -8.21 5.04 -1.31
CA TYR A 252 -6.91 4.49 -1.69
C TYR A 252 -6.96 3.01 -2.08
N TYR A 253 -8.14 2.40 -2.36
CA TYR A 253 -8.23 0.97 -2.69
C TYR A 253 -7.57 0.63 -4.03
N ASN A 254 -7.46 1.58 -4.95
CA ASN A 254 -6.61 1.42 -6.13
C ASN A 254 -5.15 1.11 -5.77
N SER A 255 -4.65 1.68 -4.67
CA SER A 255 -3.30 1.44 -4.15
C SER A 255 -3.22 0.25 -3.20
N TYR A 256 -4.16 0.16 -2.24
CA TYR A 256 -4.10 -0.92 -1.25
C TYR A 256 -4.16 -2.30 -1.87
N VAL A 257 -5.02 -2.47 -2.91
CA VAL A 257 -5.39 -3.79 -3.45
C VAL A 257 -5.38 -3.81 -4.97
N ILE A 258 -6.15 -2.94 -5.65
CA ILE A 258 -6.59 -3.17 -7.02
C ILE A 258 -5.41 -3.31 -7.99
N HIS A 259 -4.57 -2.29 -8.11
CA HIS A 259 -3.43 -2.34 -9.02
C HIS A 259 -2.40 -3.41 -8.65
N PRO A 260 -1.89 -3.50 -7.40
CA PRO A 260 -0.87 -4.48 -7.07
C PRO A 260 -1.34 -5.92 -7.26
N PHE A 261 -2.62 -6.20 -6.92
CA PHE A 261 -3.14 -7.56 -7.04
C PHE A 261 -3.44 -7.91 -8.48
N LEU A 262 -4.10 -7.03 -9.24
CA LEU A 262 -4.42 -7.27 -10.64
C LEU A 262 -3.15 -7.48 -11.48
N GLU A 263 -2.13 -6.63 -11.28
CA GLU A 263 -0.84 -6.78 -11.93
C GLU A 263 -0.17 -8.11 -11.57
N THR A 264 -0.12 -8.46 -10.28
CA THR A 264 0.54 -9.70 -9.83
C THR A 264 -0.18 -10.94 -10.36
N ILE A 265 -1.51 -10.99 -10.28
CA ILE A 265 -2.31 -12.08 -10.83
C ILE A 265 -1.98 -12.30 -12.32
N LEU A 266 -2.01 -11.24 -13.12
CA LEU A 266 -1.76 -11.35 -14.55
C LEU A 266 -0.30 -11.72 -14.89
N ARG A 267 0.67 -11.24 -14.10
CA ARG A 267 2.08 -11.62 -14.29
C ARG A 267 2.35 -13.08 -13.94
N GLU A 268 1.84 -13.56 -12.81
CA GLU A 268 2.06 -14.92 -12.31
C GLU A 268 1.36 -15.99 -13.18
N LEU A 269 0.23 -15.63 -13.78
CA LEU A 269 -0.49 -16.52 -14.68
C LEU A 269 -0.01 -16.43 -16.15
N ARG A 270 0.85 -15.46 -16.47
CA ARG A 270 1.46 -15.37 -17.80
C ARG A 270 2.22 -16.66 -18.15
N GLY A 271 1.94 -17.23 -19.31
CA GLY A 271 2.52 -18.49 -19.77
C GLY A 271 1.90 -19.75 -19.15
N ARG A 272 0.93 -19.60 -18.22
CA ARG A 272 0.08 -20.71 -17.74
C ARG A 272 -1.26 -20.77 -18.47
N THR A 273 -1.73 -19.61 -18.91
CA THR A 273 -2.91 -19.45 -19.75
C THR A 273 -2.76 -18.18 -20.59
N ASP A 274 -3.22 -18.22 -21.83
CA ASP A 274 -3.23 -17.06 -22.73
C ASP A 274 -4.49 -16.21 -22.57
N ARG A 275 -5.42 -16.62 -21.70
CA ARG A 275 -6.75 -16.02 -21.57
C ARG A 275 -6.71 -14.51 -21.31
N TRP A 276 -5.72 -14.03 -20.54
CA TRP A 276 -5.58 -12.63 -20.17
C TRP A 276 -4.29 -12.00 -20.69
N ALA A 277 -3.55 -12.67 -21.57
CA ALA A 277 -2.24 -12.21 -22.03
C ALA A 277 -2.29 -10.82 -22.68
N SER A 278 -3.38 -10.52 -23.41
CA SER A 278 -3.61 -9.24 -24.07
C SER A 278 -3.94 -8.09 -23.09
N LEU A 279 -4.36 -8.40 -21.85
CA LEU A 279 -4.73 -7.40 -20.87
C LEU A 279 -3.52 -6.83 -20.11
N LEU A 280 -2.49 -7.63 -19.90
CA LEU A 280 -1.34 -7.24 -19.09
C LEU A 280 -0.69 -5.92 -19.54
N PRO A 281 -0.40 -5.69 -20.84
CA PRO A 281 0.19 -4.41 -21.27
C PRO A 281 -0.69 -3.20 -20.93
N ARG A 282 -2.02 -3.33 -21.04
CA ARG A 282 -2.97 -2.27 -20.71
C ARG A 282 -2.99 -2.01 -19.21
N VAL A 283 -3.09 -3.05 -18.39
CA VAL A 283 -3.04 -2.95 -16.93
C VAL A 283 -1.75 -2.27 -16.47
N LEU A 284 -0.60 -2.58 -17.08
CA LEU A 284 0.67 -1.95 -16.75
C LEU A 284 0.71 -0.45 -17.11
N ARG A 285 0.12 -0.04 -18.24
CA ARG A 285 0.03 1.39 -18.57
C ARG A 285 -0.82 2.14 -17.55
N ARG A 286 -1.97 1.56 -17.15
CA ARG A 286 -2.85 2.11 -16.11
C ARG A 286 -2.15 2.21 -14.76
N ALA A 287 -1.41 1.17 -14.39
CA ALA A 287 -0.62 1.10 -13.17
C ALA A 287 0.46 2.21 -13.13
N GLY A 288 1.21 2.40 -14.23
CA GLY A 288 2.17 3.49 -14.35
C GLY A 288 1.51 4.87 -14.23
N ARG A 289 0.33 5.06 -14.85
CA ARG A 289 -0.40 6.33 -14.71
C ARG A 289 -0.83 6.59 -13.27
N TYR A 290 -1.40 5.59 -12.60
CA TYR A 290 -1.83 5.74 -11.22
C TYR A 290 -0.64 5.98 -10.26
N ALA A 291 0.53 5.40 -10.53
CA ALA A 291 1.75 5.69 -9.78
C ALA A 291 2.19 7.15 -9.92
N ALA A 292 2.08 7.74 -11.13
CA ALA A 292 2.34 9.16 -11.33
C ALA A 292 1.36 10.06 -10.56
N VAL A 293 0.08 9.68 -10.49
CA VAL A 293 -0.91 10.38 -9.66
C VAL A 293 -0.55 10.26 -8.18
N GLN A 294 -0.18 9.06 -7.71
CA GLN A 294 0.19 8.85 -6.31
C GLN A 294 1.40 9.68 -5.88
N GLU A 295 2.44 9.75 -6.71
CA GLU A 295 3.60 10.60 -6.40
C GLU A 295 3.19 12.07 -6.22
N ARG A 296 2.26 12.55 -7.04
CA ARG A 296 1.70 13.90 -6.94
C ARG A 296 0.74 14.11 -5.75
N LEU A 297 0.22 13.05 -5.15
CA LEU A 297 -0.59 13.15 -3.92
C LEU A 297 0.26 13.33 -2.66
N VAL A 298 1.56 13.10 -2.73
CA VAL A 298 2.46 13.33 -1.58
C VAL A 298 2.65 14.82 -1.38
N GLY A 299 2.11 15.37 -0.30
CA GLY A 299 2.27 16.78 0.09
C GLY A 299 3.73 17.15 0.36
N PRO A 300 4.08 18.46 0.35
CA PRO A 300 5.47 18.91 0.50
C PRO A 300 6.18 18.43 1.77
N ASP A 301 5.43 18.11 2.80
CA ASP A 301 5.89 17.63 4.12
C ASP A 301 5.64 16.12 4.36
N GLY A 302 5.24 15.37 3.32
CA GLY A 302 4.90 13.95 3.42
C GLY A 302 3.46 13.67 3.86
N THR A 303 2.64 14.69 4.03
CA THR A 303 1.18 14.51 4.20
C THR A 303 0.55 14.08 2.88
N PHE A 304 -0.70 13.59 2.95
CA PHE A 304 -1.51 13.28 1.78
C PHE A 304 -3.00 13.49 2.11
N PRO A 305 -3.87 13.68 1.11
CA PRO A 305 -5.29 13.91 1.35
C PRO A 305 -5.92 12.78 2.17
N PRO A 306 -6.55 13.07 3.31
CA PRO A 306 -7.23 12.05 4.12
C PRO A 306 -8.61 11.72 3.52
N LEU A 307 -8.60 11.07 2.35
CA LEU A 307 -9.78 10.74 1.56
C LEU A 307 -10.23 9.30 1.77
N GLY A 308 -11.55 9.11 1.82
CA GLY A 308 -12.17 7.79 1.85
C GLY A 308 -11.97 7.08 3.17
N ARG A 309 -11.90 5.77 3.09
CA ARG A 309 -11.87 4.83 4.21
C ARG A 309 -10.49 4.18 4.40
N SER A 310 -10.31 3.50 5.54
CA SER A 310 -9.09 2.74 5.86
C SER A 310 -7.83 3.61 6.01
N LEU A 311 -7.99 4.85 6.45
CA LEU A 311 -6.85 5.76 6.65
C LEU A 311 -5.87 5.26 7.72
N ALA A 312 -6.33 4.40 8.65
CA ALA A 312 -5.50 3.73 9.64
C ALA A 312 -4.41 2.82 9.02
N TYR A 313 -4.48 2.52 7.72
CA TYR A 313 -3.41 1.80 7.00
C TYR A 313 -2.17 2.67 6.73
N ARG A 314 -2.20 3.96 7.08
CA ARG A 314 -1.05 4.87 7.07
C ARG A 314 -0.35 4.94 5.71
N CYS A 315 0.99 4.80 5.70
CA CYS A 315 1.81 4.75 4.47
C CYS A 315 1.44 3.61 3.52
N GLY A 316 0.63 2.64 3.94
CA GLY A 316 0.01 1.65 3.05
C GLY A 316 -0.82 2.28 1.94
N ALA A 317 -1.30 3.51 2.10
CA ALA A 317 -1.94 4.29 1.04
C ALA A 317 -1.06 4.45 -0.22
N PHE A 318 0.25 4.25 -0.09
CA PHE A 318 1.23 4.31 -1.17
C PHE A 318 1.83 2.93 -1.53
N HIS A 319 1.14 1.84 -1.16
CA HIS A 319 1.55 0.49 -1.54
C HIS A 319 1.81 0.39 -3.05
N HIS A 320 0.93 0.91 -3.89
CA HIS A 320 1.09 0.80 -5.34
C HIS A 320 2.34 1.55 -5.85
N LEU A 321 2.62 2.76 -5.38
CA LEU A 321 3.85 3.47 -5.76
C LEU A 321 5.10 2.69 -5.34
N ALA A 322 5.09 2.10 -4.13
CA ALA A 322 6.15 1.23 -3.65
C ALA A 322 6.26 -0.06 -4.49
N HIS A 323 5.13 -0.65 -4.87
CA HIS A 323 5.08 -1.81 -5.75
C HIS A 323 5.68 -1.52 -7.14
N GLN A 324 5.32 -0.39 -7.76
CA GLN A 324 5.90 0.02 -9.05
C GLN A 324 7.41 0.31 -8.94
N ALA A 325 7.86 0.90 -7.84
CA ALA A 325 9.29 1.05 -7.57
C ALA A 325 10.00 -0.31 -7.47
N PHE A 326 9.45 -1.25 -6.70
CA PHE A 326 9.97 -2.62 -6.58
C PHE A 326 10.00 -3.37 -7.91
N ARG A 327 9.00 -3.18 -8.77
CA ARG A 327 8.91 -3.81 -10.10
C ARG A 327 9.81 -3.14 -11.15
N ASP A 328 10.58 -2.11 -10.79
CA ASP A 328 11.33 -1.25 -11.71
C ASP A 328 10.44 -0.71 -12.86
N ALA A 329 9.20 -0.37 -12.51
CA ALA A 329 8.14 0.03 -13.42
C ALA A 329 7.58 1.45 -13.12
N LEU A 330 8.39 2.29 -12.48
CA LEU A 330 8.02 3.69 -12.26
C LEU A 330 7.78 4.39 -13.62
N PRO A 331 6.75 5.24 -13.73
CA PRO A 331 6.51 5.98 -14.97
C PRO A 331 7.65 6.95 -15.27
N PRO A 332 7.91 7.28 -16.55
CA PRO A 332 9.04 8.13 -16.94
C PRO A 332 9.09 9.52 -16.25
N ALA A 333 7.93 10.01 -15.79
CA ALA A 333 7.82 11.29 -15.08
C ALA A 333 8.27 11.22 -13.61
N VAL A 334 8.51 10.03 -13.07
CA VAL A 334 8.86 9.82 -11.65
C VAL A 334 10.20 9.10 -11.56
N THR A 335 11.22 9.81 -11.12
CA THR A 335 12.54 9.20 -10.94
C THR A 335 12.56 8.32 -9.66
N PRO A 336 13.45 7.32 -9.60
CA PRO A 336 13.63 6.49 -8.41
C PRO A 336 13.92 7.31 -7.14
N GLY A 337 14.74 8.36 -7.24
CA GLY A 337 15.05 9.26 -6.13
C GLY A 337 13.83 10.05 -5.64
N GLN A 338 12.94 10.51 -6.55
CA GLN A 338 11.69 11.17 -6.18
C GLN A 338 10.74 10.21 -5.45
N ALA A 339 10.52 9.02 -6.01
CA ALA A 339 9.66 8.00 -5.40
C ALA A 339 10.17 7.62 -4.00
N ARG A 340 11.49 7.36 -3.85
CA ARG A 340 12.12 7.03 -2.57
C ARG A 340 11.92 8.15 -1.54
N SER A 341 12.23 9.39 -1.91
CA SER A 341 12.13 10.53 -1.00
C SER A 341 10.68 10.81 -0.58
N GLY A 342 9.73 10.74 -1.52
CA GLY A 342 8.31 10.91 -1.24
C GLY A 342 7.77 9.81 -0.31
N LEU A 343 8.06 8.54 -0.61
CA LEU A 343 7.66 7.40 0.24
C LEU A 343 8.30 7.50 1.65
N ALA A 344 9.58 7.89 1.74
CA ALA A 344 10.24 8.10 3.03
C ALA A 344 9.58 9.22 3.84
N ALA A 345 9.17 10.32 3.19
CA ALA A 345 8.46 11.42 3.83
C ALA A 345 7.09 10.97 4.37
N VAL A 346 6.32 10.20 3.58
CA VAL A 346 5.04 9.62 4.03
C VAL A 346 5.25 8.67 5.21
N MET A 347 6.26 7.80 5.18
CA MET A 347 6.58 6.92 6.30
C MET A 347 6.90 7.70 7.57
N ARG A 348 7.75 8.72 7.49
CA ARG A 348 8.06 9.59 8.64
C ARG A 348 6.79 10.24 9.20
N ARG A 349 5.95 10.77 8.31
CA ARG A 349 4.71 11.48 8.69
C ARG A 349 3.69 10.58 9.38
N THR A 350 3.66 9.29 9.04
CA THR A 350 2.62 8.36 9.52
C THR A 350 3.11 7.35 10.57
N LEU A 351 4.42 7.05 10.62
CA LEU A 351 4.97 6.03 11.52
C LEU A 351 5.79 6.58 12.69
N GLU A 352 6.33 7.82 12.59
CA GLU A 352 7.15 8.41 13.65
C GLU A 352 6.35 9.23 14.70
N PRO A 353 5.13 9.75 14.43
CA PRO A 353 4.39 10.51 15.45
C PRO A 353 4.24 9.73 16.75
N GLU A 354 4.34 10.45 17.87
CA GLU A 354 4.12 9.91 19.19
C GLU A 354 2.75 9.21 19.28
N GLY A 355 2.68 8.09 19.99
CA GLY A 355 1.48 7.28 20.12
C GLY A 355 1.16 6.37 18.94
N THR A 356 1.97 6.36 17.85
CA THR A 356 1.82 5.40 16.74
C THR A 356 2.04 3.95 17.19
N PHE A 357 2.95 3.75 18.11
CA PHE A 357 3.23 2.46 18.75
C PHE A 357 2.92 2.57 20.24
N ASP A 358 2.49 1.45 20.85
CA ASP A 358 2.40 1.35 22.30
C ASP A 358 3.78 1.09 22.95
N ALA A 359 3.78 0.89 24.26
CA ALA A 359 5.02 0.67 25.03
C ALA A 359 5.74 -0.64 24.66
N ASP A 360 4.98 -1.64 24.16
CA ASP A 360 5.50 -2.96 23.76
C ASP A 360 5.84 -3.02 22.26
N GLY A 361 5.65 -1.91 21.53
CA GLY A 361 5.98 -1.78 20.12
C GLY A 361 4.87 -2.17 19.14
N TRP A 362 3.65 -2.44 19.60
CA TRP A 362 2.51 -2.73 18.74
C TRP A 362 1.91 -1.47 18.12
N LEU A 363 1.47 -1.56 16.87
CA LEU A 363 0.79 -0.45 16.21
C LEU A 363 -0.55 -0.15 16.87
N ARG A 364 -0.83 1.15 17.05
CA ARG A 364 -2.12 1.67 17.54
C ARG A 364 -2.94 2.26 16.42
N VAL A 365 -4.27 2.23 16.55
CA VAL A 365 -5.20 2.76 15.53
C VAL A 365 -4.97 4.26 15.30
N GLY A 366 -4.85 4.65 14.03
CA GLY A 366 -4.68 6.05 13.60
C GLY A 366 -3.91 6.21 12.31
N LEU A 367 -3.90 7.40 11.75
CA LEU A 367 -3.12 7.82 10.58
C LEU A 367 -1.77 8.39 11.02
N ALA A 368 -1.76 9.29 11.99
CA ALA A 368 -0.56 9.93 12.55
C ALA A 368 -0.69 9.97 14.07
N GLY A 369 0.00 9.08 14.76
CA GLY A 369 -0.19 8.83 16.20
C GLY A 369 -1.40 7.93 16.48
N HIS A 370 -2.01 8.09 17.65
CA HIS A 370 -3.19 7.33 18.10
C HIS A 370 -4.48 8.12 17.87
N GLN A 371 -5.31 7.65 16.94
CA GLN A 371 -6.55 8.30 16.49
C GLN A 371 -7.66 7.26 16.29
N PRO A 372 -8.18 6.66 17.38
CA PRO A 372 -9.10 5.51 17.30
C PRO A 372 -10.42 5.83 16.57
N SER A 373 -10.86 7.09 16.56
CA SER A 373 -12.07 7.49 15.84
C SER A 373 -11.96 7.49 14.31
N LEU A 374 -10.74 7.34 13.77
CA LEU A 374 -10.54 7.16 12.32
C LEU A 374 -10.83 5.73 11.84
N ALA A 375 -11.02 4.78 12.77
CA ALA A 375 -11.21 3.39 12.40
C ALA A 375 -12.67 3.09 12.09
N GLU A 376 -12.90 2.48 10.95
CA GLU A 376 -14.17 1.84 10.61
C GLU A 376 -14.36 0.55 11.43
N PRO A 377 -15.61 0.02 11.54
CA PRO A 377 -15.91 -1.15 12.38
C PRO A 377 -15.13 -2.43 12.03
N TYR A 378 -14.54 -2.52 10.83
CA TYR A 378 -13.70 -3.65 10.40
C TYR A 378 -12.22 -3.51 10.77
N ILE A 379 -11.77 -2.34 11.21
CA ILE A 379 -10.37 -2.08 11.57
C ILE A 379 -10.06 -2.64 12.96
N SER A 380 -8.86 -3.22 13.08
CA SER A 380 -8.25 -3.59 14.36
C SER A 380 -6.74 -3.47 14.28
N THR A 381 -6.02 -3.77 15.36
CA THR A 381 -4.54 -3.77 15.38
C THR A 381 -3.95 -4.49 14.17
N GLY A 382 -4.48 -5.65 13.80
CA GLY A 382 -4.00 -6.42 12.63
C GLY A 382 -4.13 -5.66 11.32
N SER A 383 -5.16 -4.86 11.19
CA SER A 383 -5.43 -4.07 9.98
C SER A 383 -4.32 -3.06 9.68
N LEU A 384 -3.69 -2.53 10.71
CA LEU A 384 -2.67 -1.48 10.63
C LEU A 384 -1.40 -1.93 9.90
N TYR A 385 -1.15 -3.25 9.89
CA TYR A 385 0.03 -3.84 9.25
C TYR A 385 0.00 -3.76 7.72
N LEU A 386 -1.07 -3.25 7.10
CA LEU A 386 -1.06 -2.90 5.68
C LEU A 386 0.00 -1.82 5.38
N CYS A 387 0.38 -1.02 6.35
CA CYS A 387 1.51 -0.08 6.22
C CYS A 387 2.82 -0.78 5.84
N ALA A 388 2.99 -2.08 6.14
CA ALA A 388 4.19 -2.84 5.79
C ALA A 388 4.41 -2.97 4.27
N LEU A 389 3.37 -2.86 3.47
CA LEU A 389 3.47 -2.98 2.01
C LEU A 389 4.32 -1.87 1.36
N VAL A 390 4.54 -0.75 2.05
CA VAL A 390 5.45 0.30 1.59
C VAL A 390 6.90 -0.18 1.53
N PHE A 391 7.28 -1.24 2.28
CA PHE A 391 8.65 -1.73 2.34
C PHE A 391 9.07 -2.60 1.14
N GLN A 392 8.19 -2.89 0.19
CA GLN A 392 8.50 -3.75 -0.96
C GLN A 392 9.77 -3.34 -1.73
N PRO A 393 10.12 -2.04 -1.91
CA PRO A 393 11.36 -1.64 -2.57
C PRO A 393 12.65 -2.15 -1.89
N LEU A 394 12.60 -2.58 -0.62
CA LEU A 394 13.73 -3.25 0.02
C LEU A 394 14.15 -4.54 -0.68
N GLY A 395 13.26 -5.14 -1.48
CA GLY A 395 13.56 -6.27 -2.36
C GLY A 395 14.46 -5.94 -3.56
N LEU A 396 14.77 -4.67 -3.79
CA LEU A 396 15.78 -4.26 -4.77
C LEU A 396 17.18 -4.35 -4.15
N PRO A 397 18.20 -4.82 -4.90
CA PRO A 397 19.58 -4.83 -4.45
C PRO A 397 20.04 -3.46 -3.93
N ALA A 398 20.94 -3.44 -2.94
CA ALA A 398 21.47 -2.18 -2.40
C ALA A 398 22.14 -1.30 -3.47
N ALA A 399 22.70 -1.92 -4.52
CA ALA A 399 23.30 -1.25 -5.67
C ALA A 399 22.28 -0.78 -6.73
N HIS A 400 20.99 -1.07 -6.55
CA HIS A 400 19.96 -0.66 -7.51
C HIS A 400 19.79 0.87 -7.49
N ARG A 401 19.50 1.48 -8.66
CA ARG A 401 19.32 2.92 -8.81
C ARG A 401 18.28 3.53 -7.86
N PHE A 402 17.27 2.78 -7.45
CA PHE A 402 16.31 3.22 -6.43
C PHE A 402 17.02 3.62 -5.13
N TRP A 403 18.09 2.94 -4.77
CA TRP A 403 18.90 3.21 -3.59
C TRP A 403 20.11 4.10 -3.85
N CYS A 404 20.75 3.98 -5.02
CA CYS A 404 22.01 4.67 -5.34
C CYS A 404 21.83 6.05 -5.97
N ASP A 405 20.72 6.30 -6.70
CA ASP A 405 20.44 7.63 -7.22
C ASP A 405 20.28 8.62 -6.05
N GLY A 406 20.79 9.83 -6.22
CA GLY A 406 20.66 10.90 -5.23
C GLY A 406 19.19 11.11 -4.80
N SER A 407 18.97 11.56 -3.58
CA SER A 407 17.66 11.98 -3.10
C SER A 407 17.16 13.16 -3.96
N ALA A 408 15.90 13.12 -4.35
CA ALA A 408 15.28 14.16 -5.16
C ALA A 408 13.92 14.54 -4.57
N ASP A 409 13.62 15.82 -4.58
CA ASP A 409 12.33 16.32 -4.18
C ASP A 409 11.26 15.83 -5.16
N TRP A 410 10.14 15.36 -4.64
CA TRP A 410 9.00 14.91 -5.42
C TRP A 410 8.17 16.08 -5.95
N THR A 411 7.26 15.81 -6.86
CA THR A 411 6.57 16.83 -7.68
C THR A 411 5.92 17.93 -6.83
N GLN A 412 5.14 17.61 -5.81
CA GLN A 412 4.52 18.63 -4.97
C GLN A 412 5.55 19.50 -4.24
N ARG A 413 6.57 18.88 -3.67
CA ARG A 413 7.59 19.61 -2.93
C ARG A 413 8.34 20.59 -3.85
N ARG A 414 8.61 20.20 -5.10
CA ARG A 414 9.22 21.06 -6.12
C ARG A 414 8.31 22.22 -6.52
N ILE A 415 7.04 21.93 -6.84
CA ILE A 415 6.09 22.96 -7.26
C ILE A 415 5.86 23.99 -6.15
N TRP A 416 5.63 23.54 -4.93
CA TRP A 416 5.40 24.44 -3.79
C TRP A 416 6.65 25.19 -3.34
N SER A 417 7.86 24.77 -3.76
CA SER A 417 9.09 25.54 -3.60
C SER A 417 9.36 26.53 -4.77
N GLY A 418 8.45 26.63 -5.73
CA GLY A 418 8.53 27.58 -6.84
C GLY A 418 9.23 27.02 -8.08
N ALA A 419 9.51 25.72 -8.17
CA ALA A 419 10.09 25.13 -9.36
C ALA A 419 9.10 25.16 -10.53
N ASP A 420 9.59 25.59 -11.71
CA ASP A 420 8.82 25.53 -12.96
C ASP A 420 8.83 24.10 -13.50
N LEU A 421 7.66 23.46 -13.52
CA LEU A 421 7.46 22.09 -13.96
C LEU A 421 6.34 22.00 -15.00
N PRO A 422 6.43 21.06 -15.95
CA PRO A 422 5.35 20.83 -16.90
C PRO A 422 4.06 20.36 -16.19
N PRO A 423 2.89 20.68 -16.78
CA PRO A 423 1.61 20.21 -16.25
C PRO A 423 1.51 18.69 -16.31
N ASP A 424 0.63 18.14 -15.48
CA ASP A 424 0.28 16.72 -15.51
C ASP A 424 -0.41 16.34 -16.84
N GLN A 425 -0.23 15.09 -17.25
CA GLN A 425 -0.82 14.56 -18.49
C GLN A 425 -1.68 13.33 -18.18
N ALA A 426 -2.93 13.39 -18.57
CA ALA A 426 -3.84 12.24 -18.47
C ALA A 426 -3.42 11.11 -19.42
N LEU A 427 -3.70 9.86 -19.03
CA LEU A 427 -3.56 8.70 -19.90
C LEU A 427 -4.63 8.75 -20.99
N LYS A 428 -4.21 8.78 -22.25
CA LYS A 428 -5.10 8.84 -23.42
C LYS A 428 -5.09 7.50 -24.17
N GLY A 429 -6.22 7.17 -24.78
CA GLY A 429 -6.31 6.04 -25.72
C GLY A 429 -6.22 4.66 -25.05
N ASP A 430 -6.80 4.50 -23.87
CA ASP A 430 -6.81 3.24 -23.12
C ASP A 430 -8.22 2.63 -23.05
#